data_5fe2d35a480b7973bf5346353fc31bbb
#
_entry.id   5fe2d35a480b7973bf5346353fc31bbb
#
_cell.length_a   1.000
_cell.length_b   1.000
_cell.length_c   1.000
_cell.angle_alpha   90.00
_cell.angle_beta   90.00
_cell.angle_gamma   90.00
#
_symmetry.space_group_name_H-M   'P 1'
#
loop_
_entity.id
_entity.type
_entity.pdbx_description
1 polymer ?
#
loop_
_entity_poly.entity_id
_entity_poly.type
_entity_poly.pdbx_seq_one_letter_code
_entity_poly.pdbx_strand_id
1 'polypeptide(L)'
;YTMDVLQKEIDEVYATHPTAHEALDNGIVEQHQQFVRSLTEVNGGCAVISDLSNRKSYVTVHPWAHFLGLTPEEAALSVIDSMDEDCIYRRIHPEDLVEKRLMEYKFFQKTFSMSPDERLKYRGRCRLRMMNEKGVYQYIDNLVQIMQNTPAGNVWLIFCLYSLSADQRPEQGIYATIT
;
A
#
# COMPACT_ATOMS: atom_id res chain seq x y z
N TYR A 1 -17.85 -4.60 9.66
CA TYR A 1 -16.46 -4.75 10.10
C TYR A 1 -15.94 -3.42 10.65
N THR A 2 -15.30 -3.45 11.82
CA THR A 2 -14.53 -2.32 12.33
C THR A 2 -13.10 -2.39 11.77
N MET A 3 -12.40 -1.25 11.72
CA MET A 3 -11.00 -1.19 11.26
C MET A 3 -10.08 -2.12 12.07
N ASP A 4 -10.29 -2.20 13.39
CA ASP A 4 -9.49 -3.06 14.27
C ASP A 4 -9.67 -4.55 13.96
N VAL A 5 -10.90 -4.97 13.62
CA VAL A 5 -11.18 -6.36 13.22
C VAL A 5 -10.50 -6.69 11.89
N LEU A 6 -10.61 -5.80 10.90
CA LEU A 6 -9.94 -5.99 9.61
C LEU A 6 -8.42 -6.04 9.75
N GLN A 7 -7.85 -5.17 10.59
CA GLN A 7 -6.41 -5.17 10.84
C GLN A 7 -5.96 -6.51 11.46
N LYS A 8 -6.69 -7.00 12.46
CA LYS A 8 -6.39 -8.31 13.07
C LYS A 8 -6.45 -9.45 12.05
N GLU A 9 -7.50 -9.49 11.22
CA GLU A 9 -7.65 -10.52 10.20
C GLU A 9 -6.53 -10.45 9.14
N ILE A 10 -6.11 -9.26 8.74
CA ILE A 10 -4.97 -9.07 7.84
C ILE A 10 -3.68 -9.57 8.50
N ASP A 11 -3.45 -9.25 9.76
CA ASP A 11 -2.27 -9.71 10.51
C ASP A 11 -2.25 -11.25 10.63
N GLU A 12 -3.40 -11.88 10.79
CA GLU A 12 -3.51 -13.36 10.78
C GLU A 12 -3.12 -13.95 9.42
N VAL A 13 -3.51 -13.30 8.32
CA VAL A 13 -3.08 -13.72 6.97
C VAL A 13 -1.58 -13.56 6.81
N TYR A 14 -1.01 -12.44 7.25
CA TYR A 14 0.44 -12.21 7.20
C TYR A 14 1.21 -13.28 7.97
N ALA A 15 0.70 -13.71 9.12
CA ALA A 15 1.33 -14.76 9.96
C ALA A 15 1.40 -16.12 9.27
N THR A 16 0.64 -16.37 8.21
CA THR A 16 0.74 -17.63 7.42
C THR A 16 2.03 -17.72 6.60
N HIS A 17 2.77 -16.61 6.44
CA HIS A 17 4.03 -16.52 5.72
C HIS A 17 5.17 -16.05 6.64
N PRO A 18 5.63 -16.88 7.59
CA PRO A 18 6.68 -16.49 8.51
C PRO A 18 8.03 -16.40 7.78
N THR A 19 8.78 -15.33 8.07
CA THR A 19 10.08 -15.03 7.45
C THR A 19 11.23 -14.98 8.46
N ALA A 20 10.93 -15.15 9.75
CA ALA A 20 11.86 -14.93 10.86
C ALA A 20 13.16 -15.77 10.79
N HIS A 21 13.14 -16.91 10.12
CA HIS A 21 14.27 -17.81 9.99
C HIS A 21 14.97 -17.76 8.62
N GLU A 22 14.57 -16.81 7.77
CA GLU A 22 15.18 -16.64 6.45
C GLU A 22 16.28 -15.57 6.49
N ALA A 23 17.39 -15.85 5.83
CA ALA A 23 18.42 -14.85 5.54
C ALA A 23 18.01 -14.06 4.29
N LEU A 24 17.61 -12.81 4.49
CA LEU A 24 17.10 -11.94 3.41
C LEU A 24 18.14 -10.90 3.01
N ASP A 25 18.30 -10.68 1.70
CA ASP A 25 19.22 -9.70 1.14
C ASP A 25 18.57 -8.31 1.13
N ASN A 26 19.02 -7.41 1.99
CA ASN A 26 18.56 -6.02 2.04
C ASN A 26 18.83 -5.24 0.75
N GLY A 27 19.78 -5.66 -0.08
CA GLY A 27 20.02 -5.08 -1.41
C GLY A 27 18.80 -5.18 -2.32
N ILE A 28 17.98 -6.22 -2.18
CA ILE A 28 16.71 -6.37 -2.91
C ILE A 28 15.71 -5.28 -2.48
N VAL A 29 15.61 -5.01 -1.18
CA VAL A 29 14.75 -3.93 -0.66
C VAL A 29 15.19 -2.58 -1.21
N GLU A 30 16.48 -2.30 -1.21
CA GLU A 30 17.04 -1.05 -1.74
C GLU A 30 16.76 -0.88 -3.24
N GLN A 31 16.88 -1.94 -4.03
CA GLN A 31 16.54 -1.91 -5.46
C GLN A 31 15.07 -1.56 -5.68
N HIS A 32 14.17 -2.17 -4.92
CA HIS A 32 12.75 -1.85 -4.99
C HIS A 32 12.46 -0.42 -4.55
N GLN A 33 13.11 0.08 -3.51
CA GLN A 33 12.98 1.48 -3.06
C GLN A 33 13.42 2.46 -4.16
N GLN A 34 14.52 2.19 -4.85
CA GLN A 34 14.99 3.03 -5.96
C GLN A 34 14.00 3.03 -7.13
N PHE A 35 13.49 1.85 -7.49
CA PHE A 35 12.47 1.73 -8.52
C PHE A 35 11.21 2.52 -8.17
N VAL A 36 10.73 2.41 -6.93
CA VAL A 36 9.52 3.08 -6.45
C VAL A 36 9.70 4.60 -6.43
N ARG A 37 10.88 5.12 -6.05
CA ARG A 37 11.18 6.56 -6.14
C ARG A 37 11.07 7.05 -7.58
N SER A 38 11.67 6.34 -8.52
CA SER A 38 11.59 6.70 -9.95
C SER A 38 10.15 6.62 -10.47
N LEU A 39 9.42 5.59 -10.07
CA LEU A 39 8.02 5.42 -10.44
C LEU A 39 7.15 6.58 -9.93
N THR A 40 7.29 6.98 -8.67
CA THR A 40 6.50 8.08 -8.09
C THR A 40 6.85 9.43 -8.71
N GLU A 41 8.09 9.68 -9.07
CA GLU A 41 8.49 10.89 -9.81
C GLU A 41 7.77 10.99 -11.17
N VAL A 42 7.64 9.88 -11.88
CA VAL A 42 6.94 9.83 -13.17
C VAL A 42 5.42 9.88 -12.99
N ASN A 43 4.89 9.15 -12.01
CA ASN A 43 3.45 9.02 -11.76
C ASN A 43 2.86 10.25 -11.03
N GLY A 44 3.65 10.94 -10.23
CA GLY A 44 3.23 12.09 -9.44
C GLY A 44 2.42 11.73 -8.19
N GLY A 45 2.47 10.46 -7.74
CA GLY A 45 1.74 9.98 -6.58
C GLY A 45 2.63 9.74 -5.37
N CYS A 46 2.16 8.89 -4.46
CA CYS A 46 2.95 8.35 -3.37
C CYS A 46 2.87 6.82 -3.33
N ALA A 47 3.85 6.21 -2.71
CA ALA A 47 3.95 4.76 -2.64
C ALA A 47 4.46 4.29 -1.29
N VAL A 48 4.10 3.05 -0.95
CA VAL A 48 4.54 2.36 0.26
C VAL A 48 5.02 0.97 -0.11
N ILE A 49 6.19 0.59 0.39
CA ILE A 49 6.64 -0.80 0.44
C ILE A 49 6.54 -1.27 1.88
N SER A 50 5.73 -2.28 2.13
CA SER A 50 5.60 -2.90 3.44
C SER A 50 6.46 -4.16 3.49
N ASP A 51 7.41 -4.21 4.41
CA ASP A 51 8.33 -5.32 4.62
C ASP A 51 7.83 -6.20 5.78
N LEU A 52 7.34 -7.40 5.44
CA LEU A 52 6.82 -8.33 6.44
C LEU A 52 7.91 -8.93 7.33
N SER A 53 9.16 -8.91 6.88
CA SER A 53 10.26 -9.51 7.65
C SER A 53 10.62 -8.73 8.92
N ASN A 54 10.43 -7.42 8.89
CA ASN A 54 10.76 -6.52 10.00
C ASN A 54 9.58 -5.62 10.44
N ARG A 55 8.41 -5.75 9.78
CA ARG A 55 7.20 -4.97 10.01
C ARG A 55 7.40 -3.45 9.85
N LYS A 56 8.27 -3.06 8.93
CA LYS A 56 8.49 -1.67 8.56
C LYS A 56 7.81 -1.33 7.24
N SER A 57 7.43 -0.06 7.10
CA SER A 57 6.94 0.49 5.84
C SER A 57 7.91 1.56 5.34
N TYR A 58 8.27 1.47 4.06
CA TYR A 58 9.12 2.43 3.36
C TYR A 58 8.23 3.32 2.50
N VAL A 59 8.13 4.59 2.88
CA VAL A 59 7.16 5.53 2.30
C VAL A 59 7.88 6.50 1.38
N THR A 60 7.36 6.67 0.17
CA THR A 60 7.82 7.66 -0.81
C THR A 60 6.68 8.62 -1.08
N VAL A 61 6.71 9.80 -0.46
CA VAL A 61 5.63 10.79 -0.52
C VAL A 61 6.04 12.09 -1.20
N HIS A 62 7.33 12.26 -1.53
CA HIS A 62 7.89 13.55 -1.97
C HIS A 62 7.06 14.25 -3.06
N PRO A 63 6.66 13.61 -4.17
CA PRO A 63 5.85 14.27 -5.19
C PRO A 63 4.46 14.70 -4.68
N TRP A 64 3.97 14.05 -3.63
CA TRP A 64 2.63 14.24 -3.06
C TRP A 64 2.62 14.90 -1.68
N ALA A 65 3.77 15.30 -1.17
CA ALA A 65 3.86 15.91 0.15
C ALA A 65 2.93 17.12 0.29
N HIS A 66 2.85 17.95 -0.74
CA HIS A 66 1.95 19.09 -0.78
C HIS A 66 0.47 18.66 -0.73
N PHE A 67 0.07 17.68 -1.55
CA PHE A 67 -1.30 17.15 -1.55
C PHE A 67 -1.70 16.59 -0.18
N LEU A 68 -0.80 15.87 0.47
CA LEU A 68 -1.01 15.28 1.79
C LEU A 68 -0.94 16.31 2.94
N GLY A 69 -0.57 17.56 2.64
CA GLY A 69 -0.40 18.60 3.64
C GLY A 69 0.73 18.32 4.63
N LEU A 70 1.78 17.63 4.18
CA LEU A 70 2.95 17.30 4.99
C LEU A 70 3.93 18.46 5.05
N THR A 71 4.54 18.66 6.24
CA THR A 71 5.70 19.55 6.36
C THR A 71 6.92 18.96 5.67
N PRO A 72 7.97 19.77 5.35
CA PRO A 72 9.22 19.23 4.81
C PRO A 72 9.85 18.15 5.70
N GLU A 73 9.75 18.29 7.01
CA GLU A 73 10.24 17.32 7.99
C GLU A 73 9.46 16.00 7.93
N GLU A 74 8.13 16.06 7.86
CA GLU A 74 7.27 14.89 7.70
C GLU A 74 7.51 14.19 6.36
N ALA A 75 7.66 14.95 5.27
CA ALA A 75 7.95 14.42 3.94
C ALA A 75 9.33 13.75 3.83
N ALA A 76 10.28 14.15 4.67
CA ALA A 76 11.61 13.55 4.73
C ALA A 76 11.62 12.19 5.43
N LEU A 77 10.59 11.87 6.23
CA LEU A 77 10.44 10.55 6.86
C LEU A 77 10.11 9.50 5.81
N SER A 78 11.06 8.61 5.54
CA SER A 78 10.93 7.57 4.53
C SER A 78 10.70 6.17 5.10
N VAL A 79 10.78 6.01 6.43
CA VAL A 79 10.60 4.71 7.11
C VAL A 79 9.66 4.88 8.29
N ILE A 80 8.69 3.98 8.40
CA ILE A 80 7.73 3.87 9.49
C ILE A 80 7.87 2.49 10.13
N ASP A 81 8.05 2.45 11.46
CA ASP A 81 8.14 1.19 12.25
C ASP A 81 6.76 0.58 12.49
N SER A 82 5.92 0.57 11.46
CA SER A 82 4.55 0.05 11.49
C SER A 82 4.16 -0.42 10.11
N MET A 83 3.20 -1.34 10.06
CA MET A 83 2.51 -1.72 8.82
C MET A 83 1.36 -0.76 8.48
N ASP A 84 1.06 0.20 9.36
CA ASP A 84 0.00 1.18 9.19
C ASP A 84 0.55 2.49 8.62
N GLU A 85 -0.11 2.98 7.59
CA GLU A 85 0.26 4.21 6.87
C GLU A 85 -0.61 5.38 7.33
N ASP A 86 -0.57 5.71 8.63
CA ASP A 86 -1.46 6.72 9.24
C ASP A 86 -1.43 8.07 8.52
N CYS A 87 -0.27 8.51 8.03
CA CYS A 87 -0.16 9.77 7.28
C CYS A 87 -1.00 9.77 6.00
N ILE A 88 -1.25 8.59 5.42
CA ILE A 88 -2.07 8.39 4.24
C ILE A 88 -3.52 8.09 4.65
N TYR A 89 -3.72 7.13 5.55
CA TYR A 89 -5.06 6.65 5.95
C TYR A 89 -5.94 7.75 6.52
N ARG A 90 -5.40 8.68 7.30
CA ARG A 90 -6.17 9.81 7.87
C ARG A 90 -6.72 10.76 6.81
N ARG A 91 -6.23 10.70 5.58
CA ARG A 91 -6.71 11.51 4.45
C ARG A 91 -7.79 10.81 3.64
N ILE A 92 -7.90 9.50 3.76
CA ILE A 92 -8.93 8.72 3.05
C ILE A 92 -10.29 8.95 3.72
N HIS A 93 -11.33 9.10 2.92
CA HIS A 93 -12.70 9.19 3.43
C HIS A 93 -13.01 7.95 4.27
N PRO A 94 -13.57 8.08 5.48
CA PRO A 94 -13.74 6.96 6.41
C PRO A 94 -14.46 5.74 5.83
N GLU A 95 -15.51 5.96 5.05
CA GLU A 95 -16.24 4.86 4.39
C GLU A 95 -15.39 4.15 3.34
N ASP A 96 -14.62 4.92 2.57
CA ASP A 96 -13.77 4.37 1.52
C ASP A 96 -12.57 3.62 2.09
N LEU A 97 -12.08 4.03 3.27
CA LEU A 97 -11.02 3.33 3.97
C LEU A 97 -11.46 1.92 4.39
N VAL A 98 -12.69 1.75 4.85
CA VAL A 98 -13.24 0.42 5.18
C VAL A 98 -13.29 -0.46 3.92
N GLU A 99 -13.77 0.07 2.81
CA GLU A 99 -13.83 -0.66 1.53
C GLU A 99 -12.43 -1.05 1.02
N LYS A 100 -11.46 -0.13 1.13
CA LYS A 100 -10.04 -0.39 0.80
C LYS A 100 -9.49 -1.54 1.66
N ARG A 101 -9.67 -1.48 2.97
CA ARG A 101 -9.15 -2.50 3.88
C ARG A 101 -9.83 -3.86 3.66
N LEU A 102 -11.11 -3.88 3.35
CA LEU A 102 -11.82 -5.11 2.99
C LEU A 102 -11.30 -5.70 1.67
N MET A 103 -11.03 -4.87 0.68
CA MET A 103 -10.40 -5.29 -0.58
C MET A 103 -9.01 -5.88 -0.31
N GLU A 104 -8.19 -5.22 0.50
CA GLU A 104 -6.86 -5.71 0.87
C GLU A 104 -6.92 -7.07 1.58
N TYR A 105 -7.83 -7.23 2.54
CA TYR A 105 -8.03 -8.50 3.22
C TYR A 105 -8.33 -9.63 2.23
N LYS A 106 -9.28 -9.43 1.32
CA LYS A 106 -9.62 -10.41 0.28
C LYS A 106 -8.46 -10.67 -0.67
N PHE A 107 -7.73 -9.63 -1.04
CA PHE A 107 -6.54 -9.72 -1.88
C PHE A 107 -5.46 -10.57 -1.22
N PHE A 108 -5.16 -10.33 0.06
CA PHE A 108 -4.15 -11.09 0.78
C PHE A 108 -4.60 -12.53 1.04
N GLN A 109 -5.84 -12.78 1.42
CA GLN A 109 -6.36 -14.14 1.54
C GLN A 109 -6.14 -14.94 0.26
N LYS A 110 -6.44 -14.33 -0.89
CA LYS A 110 -6.30 -14.97 -2.19
C LYS A 110 -4.83 -15.19 -2.56
N THR A 111 -4.02 -14.15 -2.49
CA THR A 111 -2.64 -14.17 -2.98
C THR A 111 -1.69 -14.96 -2.10
N PHE A 112 -1.89 -14.96 -0.78
CA PHE A 112 -1.06 -15.74 0.14
C PHE A 112 -1.26 -17.25 -0.01
N SER A 113 -2.42 -17.68 -0.49
CA SER A 113 -2.70 -19.10 -0.78
C SER A 113 -2.19 -19.58 -2.15
N MET A 114 -1.71 -18.67 -3.00
CA MET A 114 -1.19 -18.99 -4.34
C MET A 114 0.26 -19.40 -4.31
N SER A 115 0.72 -20.02 -5.41
CA SER A 115 2.15 -20.23 -5.63
C SER A 115 2.90 -18.89 -5.72
N PRO A 116 4.22 -18.87 -5.38
CA PRO A 116 5.00 -17.63 -5.41
C PRO A 116 4.92 -16.87 -6.73
N ASP A 117 5.00 -17.57 -7.86
CA ASP A 117 4.98 -16.93 -9.18
C ASP A 117 3.60 -16.41 -9.58
N GLU A 118 2.55 -17.11 -9.17
CA GLU A 118 1.17 -16.69 -9.50
C GLU A 118 0.77 -15.44 -8.74
N ARG A 119 1.10 -15.35 -7.44
CA ARG A 119 0.69 -14.20 -6.62
C ARG A 119 1.23 -12.88 -7.15
N LEU A 120 2.40 -12.86 -7.79
CA LEU A 120 2.99 -11.65 -8.36
C LEU A 120 2.19 -11.08 -9.55
N LYS A 121 1.31 -11.87 -10.15
CA LYS A 121 0.49 -11.46 -11.30
C LYS A 121 -0.79 -10.71 -10.91
N TYR A 122 -1.21 -10.84 -9.66
CA TYR A 122 -2.46 -10.25 -9.18
C TYR A 122 -2.28 -8.81 -8.70
N ARG A 123 -3.35 -8.03 -8.88
CA ARG A 123 -3.45 -6.63 -8.48
C ARG A 123 -4.77 -6.41 -7.75
N GLY A 124 -4.71 -5.77 -6.59
CA GLY A 124 -5.87 -5.14 -5.98
C GLY A 124 -5.93 -3.68 -6.42
N ARG A 125 -7.07 -3.21 -6.87
CA ARG A 125 -7.27 -1.82 -7.28
C ARG A 125 -8.53 -1.27 -6.64
N CYS A 126 -8.45 -0.04 -6.18
CA CYS A 126 -9.63 0.70 -5.79
C CYS A 126 -9.54 2.15 -6.21
N ARG A 127 -10.71 2.75 -6.42
CA ARG A 127 -10.90 4.19 -6.58
C ARG A 127 -11.57 4.68 -5.30
N LEU A 128 -10.99 5.67 -4.66
CA LEU A 128 -11.41 6.18 -3.36
C LEU A 128 -11.28 7.70 -3.28
N ARG A 129 -11.92 8.28 -2.28
CA ARG A 129 -11.84 9.72 -2.00
C ARG A 129 -10.74 9.97 -0.98
N MET A 130 -9.88 10.93 -1.27
CA MET A 130 -8.79 11.36 -0.40
C MET A 130 -8.76 12.87 -0.27
N MET A 131 -8.57 13.37 0.95
CA MET A 131 -8.59 14.80 1.24
C MET A 131 -7.25 15.44 0.89
N ASN A 132 -7.28 16.48 0.08
CA ASN A 132 -6.10 17.29 -0.24
C ASN A 132 -5.75 18.29 0.87
N GLU A 133 -4.71 19.09 0.65
CA GLU A 133 -4.23 20.11 1.60
C GLU A 133 -5.25 21.21 1.91
N LYS A 134 -6.25 21.39 1.02
CA LYS A 134 -7.32 22.40 1.15
C LYS A 134 -8.56 21.84 1.85
N GLY A 135 -8.52 20.58 2.31
CA GLY A 135 -9.67 19.91 2.93
C GLY A 135 -10.74 19.46 1.92
N VAL A 136 -10.41 19.35 0.65
CA VAL A 136 -11.32 18.92 -0.43
C VAL A 136 -11.02 17.47 -0.81
N TYR A 137 -12.06 16.64 -0.88
CA TYR A 137 -11.94 15.28 -1.36
C TYR A 137 -11.76 15.23 -2.88
N GLN A 138 -10.75 14.49 -3.31
CA GLN A 138 -10.48 14.18 -4.71
C GLN A 138 -10.43 12.66 -4.89
N TYR A 139 -10.74 12.18 -6.10
CA TYR A 139 -10.68 10.75 -6.41
C TYR A 139 -9.25 10.33 -6.72
N ILE A 140 -8.87 9.22 -6.10
CA ILE A 140 -7.54 8.63 -6.13
C ILE A 140 -7.66 7.20 -6.63
N ASP A 141 -6.73 6.79 -7.47
CA ASP A 141 -6.53 5.40 -7.82
C ASP A 141 -5.47 4.80 -6.88
N ASN A 142 -5.81 3.68 -6.27
CA ASN A 142 -4.92 2.92 -5.40
C ASN A 142 -4.69 1.51 -5.97
N LEU A 143 -3.45 1.08 -5.94
CA LEU A 143 -3.00 -0.25 -6.36
C LEU A 143 -2.28 -0.93 -5.21
N VAL A 144 -2.59 -2.20 -4.98
CA VAL A 144 -1.83 -3.10 -4.10
C VAL A 144 -1.33 -4.32 -4.88
N GLN A 145 -0.12 -4.74 -4.60
CA GLN A 145 0.53 -5.85 -5.26
C GLN A 145 1.55 -6.51 -4.33
N ILE A 146 1.70 -7.84 -4.44
CA ILE A 146 2.87 -8.52 -3.91
C ILE A 146 4.05 -8.20 -4.83
N MET A 147 5.11 -7.61 -4.28
CA MET A 147 6.26 -7.13 -5.05
C MET A 147 7.41 -8.14 -5.03
N GLN A 148 7.60 -8.84 -3.93
CA GLN A 148 8.73 -9.75 -3.73
C GLN A 148 8.34 -10.91 -2.83
N ASN A 149 8.78 -12.12 -3.22
CA ASN A 149 8.78 -13.30 -2.36
C ASN A 149 10.17 -13.49 -1.74
N THR A 150 10.22 -14.20 -0.62
CA THR A 150 11.47 -14.71 -0.05
C THR A 150 11.99 -15.90 -0.87
N PRO A 151 13.25 -16.32 -0.68
CA PRO A 151 13.79 -17.53 -1.31
C PRO A 151 12.99 -18.80 -0.98
N ALA A 152 12.40 -18.90 0.19
CA ALA A 152 11.52 -20.00 0.58
C ALA A 152 10.09 -19.92 0.01
N GLY A 153 9.75 -18.85 -0.72
CA GLY A 153 8.46 -18.68 -1.34
C GLY A 153 7.40 -18.01 -0.46
N ASN A 154 7.78 -17.42 0.66
CA ASN A 154 6.88 -16.61 1.48
C ASN A 154 6.72 -15.20 0.91
N VAL A 155 5.61 -14.54 1.20
CA VAL A 155 5.45 -13.11 0.86
C VAL A 155 6.43 -12.29 1.71
N TRP A 156 7.16 -11.41 1.06
CA TRP A 156 8.15 -10.56 1.71
C TRP A 156 7.79 -9.08 1.63
N LEU A 157 7.66 -8.55 0.41
CA LEU A 157 7.36 -7.13 0.19
C LEU A 157 5.99 -6.95 -0.47
N ILE A 158 5.21 -6.05 0.09
CA ILE A 158 3.92 -5.61 -0.44
C ILE A 158 4.06 -4.16 -0.89
N PHE A 159 3.54 -3.86 -2.08
CA PHE A 159 3.60 -2.54 -2.69
C PHE A 159 2.21 -1.92 -2.77
N CYS A 160 2.10 -0.66 -2.33
CA CYS A 160 0.92 0.18 -2.53
C CYS A 160 1.31 1.45 -3.28
N LEU A 161 0.51 1.81 -4.28
CA LEU A 161 0.65 3.06 -5.04
C LEU A 161 -0.64 3.86 -4.94
N TYR A 162 -0.51 5.16 -4.73
CA TYR A 162 -1.62 6.12 -4.73
C TYR A 162 -1.33 7.19 -5.74
N SER A 163 -2.29 7.48 -6.60
CA SER A 163 -2.18 8.55 -7.60
C SER A 163 -3.52 9.24 -7.81
N LEU A 164 -3.48 10.51 -8.22
CA LEU A 164 -4.68 11.23 -8.56
C LEU A 164 -5.37 10.53 -9.74
N SER A 165 -6.66 10.21 -9.58
CA SER A 165 -7.42 9.62 -10.68
C SER A 165 -7.56 10.62 -11.83
N ALA A 166 -7.39 10.14 -13.05
CA ALA A 166 -7.61 10.96 -14.25
C ALA A 166 -9.10 11.36 -14.40
N ASP A 167 -10.00 10.57 -13.82
CA ASP A 167 -11.43 10.86 -13.82
C ASP A 167 -11.87 11.31 -12.42
N GLN A 168 -12.20 12.59 -12.29
CA GLN A 168 -12.67 13.21 -11.06
C GLN A 168 -14.20 13.29 -10.96
N ARG A 169 -14.94 12.66 -11.88
CA ARG A 169 -16.41 12.74 -11.91
C ARG A 169 -17.01 11.90 -10.78
N PRO A 170 -17.87 12.50 -9.92
CA PRO A 170 -18.50 11.78 -8.80
C PRO A 170 -19.38 10.60 -9.23
N GLU A 171 -20.01 10.68 -10.39
CA GLU A 171 -20.90 9.62 -10.90
C GLU A 171 -20.19 8.31 -11.21
N GLN A 172 -18.88 8.30 -11.33
CA GLN A 172 -18.10 7.07 -11.45
C GLN A 172 -18.01 6.31 -10.11
N GLY A 173 -18.31 6.98 -9.00
CA GLY A 173 -18.30 6.38 -7.67
C GLY A 173 -16.94 5.83 -7.23
N ILE A 174 -16.96 5.01 -6.20
CA ILE A 174 -15.82 4.22 -5.75
C ILE A 174 -15.96 2.77 -6.24
N TYR A 175 -14.85 2.09 -6.43
CA TYR A 175 -14.84 0.66 -6.74
C TYR A 175 -13.61 -0.01 -6.12
N ALA A 176 -13.71 -1.34 -5.97
CA ALA A 176 -12.60 -2.19 -5.57
C ALA A 176 -12.62 -3.47 -6.39
N THR A 177 -11.48 -3.85 -6.97
CA THR A 177 -11.35 -5.04 -7.83
C THR A 177 -10.06 -5.79 -7.54
N ILE A 178 -10.08 -7.11 -7.76
CA ILE A 178 -8.90 -7.98 -7.71
C ILE A 178 -8.81 -8.70 -9.07
N THR A 179 -7.74 -8.43 -9.77
CA THR A 179 -7.51 -8.97 -11.14
C THR A 179 -6.13 -9.57 -11.29
#